data_56560efaea7a5a37e7bb01d011f6e4da
#
_entry.id   56560efaea7a5a37e7bb01d011f6e4da
#
_cell.length_a   1.000
_cell.length_b   1.000
_cell.length_c   1.000
_cell.angle_alpha   90.00
_cell.angle_beta   90.00
_cell.angle_gamma   90.00
#
_symmetry.space_group_name_H-M   'P 1'
#
loop_
_entity.id
_entity.type
_entity.pdbx_description
1 polymer ?
#
loop_
_entity_poly.entity_id
_entity_poly.type
_entity_poly.pdbx_seq_one_letter_code
_entity_poly.pdbx_strand_id
1 'polypeptide(L)'
;KQLIDEKYVIEKWNISAQNFCLARCFIGDPSDGLKGAKGAGFKSMAKRFPVLSLYEDVTIDDIINESQNKVNSGCKIKLFDNIILSESNIRKNWKLMYLDSMMLSADQIKKINYQLDNKEDKINKMDLYRVMNREGLNTFDIHSFFISIKSSLRNNI
;
A
#
# COMPACT_ATOMS: atom_id res chain seq x y z
N LYS A 1 -18.65 -7.07 -8.99
CA LYS A 1 -17.43 -6.53 -8.37
C LYS A 1 -17.85 -5.51 -7.32
N GLN A 2 -17.31 -5.59 -6.11
CA GLN A 2 -17.58 -4.62 -5.04
C GLN A 2 -16.57 -3.47 -5.16
N LEU A 3 -17.06 -2.22 -5.12
CA LEU A 3 -16.21 -1.04 -5.01
C LEU A 3 -15.64 -1.00 -3.58
N ILE A 4 -14.33 -0.79 -3.46
CA ILE A 4 -13.66 -0.58 -2.19
C ILE A 4 -13.38 0.92 -2.10
N ASP A 5 -14.21 1.61 -1.33
CA ASP A 5 -14.10 3.04 -1.02
C ASP A 5 -13.72 3.25 0.46
N GLU A 6 -13.58 4.50 0.88
CA GLU A 6 -13.24 4.86 2.26
C GLU A 6 -14.27 4.35 3.27
N LYS A 7 -15.55 4.41 2.91
CA LYS A 7 -16.64 3.91 3.75
C LYS A 7 -16.51 2.40 3.99
N TYR A 8 -16.23 1.64 2.93
CA TYR A 8 -15.97 0.21 3.06
C TYR A 8 -14.77 -0.09 3.97
N VAL A 9 -13.69 0.68 3.86
CA VAL A 9 -12.47 0.49 4.65
C VAL A 9 -12.77 0.67 6.14
N ILE A 10 -13.44 1.76 6.52
CA ILE A 10 -13.74 2.04 7.93
C ILE A 10 -14.77 1.06 8.50
N GLU A 11 -15.80 0.69 7.74
CA GLU A 11 -16.81 -0.29 8.16
C GLU A 11 -16.20 -1.67 8.42
N LYS A 12 -15.25 -2.08 7.56
CA LYS A 12 -14.65 -3.41 7.65
C LYS A 12 -13.58 -3.55 8.72
N TRP A 13 -12.74 -2.53 8.88
CA TRP A 13 -11.55 -2.62 9.75
C TRP A 13 -11.58 -1.67 10.95
N ASN A 14 -12.53 -0.75 11.01
CA ASN A 14 -12.60 0.33 11.98
C ASN A 14 -11.29 1.17 12.01
N ILE A 15 -10.73 1.41 10.83
CA ILE A 15 -9.55 2.22 10.58
C ILE A 15 -9.90 3.11 9.39
N SER A 16 -9.60 4.41 9.46
CA SER A 16 -9.83 5.33 8.35
C SER A 16 -8.93 4.98 7.15
N ALA A 17 -9.35 5.31 5.93
CA ALA A 17 -8.54 5.10 4.74
C ALA A 17 -7.19 5.84 4.85
N GLN A 18 -7.18 7.02 5.46
CA GLN A 18 -6.00 7.83 5.73
C GLN A 18 -4.96 7.10 6.59
N ASN A 19 -5.40 6.44 7.65
CA ASN A 19 -4.54 5.72 8.59
C ASN A 19 -4.33 4.24 8.22
N PHE A 20 -4.91 3.78 7.10
CA PHE A 20 -4.85 2.37 6.72
C PHE A 20 -3.43 1.90 6.41
N CYS A 21 -2.66 2.69 5.66
CA CYS A 21 -1.26 2.39 5.37
C CYS A 21 -0.42 2.35 6.66
N LEU A 22 -0.65 3.30 7.59
CA LEU A 22 0.01 3.29 8.89
C LEU A 22 -0.26 1.99 9.65
N ALA A 23 -1.53 1.61 9.82
CA ALA A 23 -1.89 0.36 10.46
C ALA A 23 -1.23 -0.85 9.79
N ARG A 24 -1.18 -0.86 8.46
CA ARG A 24 -0.53 -1.92 7.66
C ARG A 24 0.96 -2.04 7.98
N CYS A 25 1.65 -0.94 8.23
CA CYS A 25 3.08 -0.96 8.59
C CYS A 25 3.34 -1.69 9.90
N PHE A 26 2.44 -1.55 10.90
CA PHE A 26 2.51 -2.27 12.17
C PHE A 26 2.17 -3.76 12.01
N ILE A 27 1.25 -4.10 11.12
CA ILE A 27 0.83 -5.48 10.84
C ILE A 27 1.88 -6.22 10.02
N GLY A 28 2.53 -5.52 9.09
CA GLY A 28 3.44 -6.08 8.09
C GLY A 28 2.71 -6.64 6.87
N ASP A 29 3.47 -7.14 5.92
CA ASP A 29 3.00 -7.82 4.73
C ASP A 29 3.78 -9.12 4.48
N PRO A 30 3.24 -10.28 4.89
CA PRO A 30 3.91 -11.56 4.68
C PRO A 30 4.15 -11.91 3.21
N SER A 31 3.31 -11.43 2.28
CA SER A 31 3.47 -11.68 0.84
C SER A 31 4.72 -11.02 0.29
N ASP A 32 5.09 -9.88 0.86
CA ASP A 32 6.29 -9.11 0.49
C ASP A 32 7.46 -9.34 1.47
N GLY A 33 7.32 -10.29 2.40
CA GLY A 33 8.34 -10.57 3.41
C GLY A 33 8.51 -9.48 4.46
N LEU A 34 7.57 -8.53 4.58
CA LEU A 34 7.62 -7.44 5.54
C LEU A 34 7.06 -7.89 6.89
N LYS A 35 7.93 -7.99 7.89
CA LYS A 35 7.53 -8.38 9.26
C LYS A 35 6.96 -7.18 10.01
N GLY A 36 5.78 -7.37 10.62
CA GLY A 36 5.20 -6.42 11.56
C GLY A 36 5.46 -6.79 13.02
N ALA A 37 4.78 -6.07 13.94
CA ALA A 37 4.81 -6.39 15.36
C ALA A 37 3.98 -7.65 15.66
N LYS A 38 4.52 -8.55 16.48
CA LYS A 38 3.84 -9.79 16.85
C LYS A 38 2.52 -9.50 17.58
N GLY A 39 1.42 -10.03 17.05
CA GLY A 39 0.06 -9.81 17.57
C GLY A 39 -0.62 -8.58 16.99
N ALA A 40 0.05 -7.79 16.15
CA ALA A 40 -0.60 -6.75 15.37
C ALA A 40 -1.43 -7.38 14.24
N GLY A 41 -2.68 -6.98 14.17
CA GLY A 41 -3.63 -7.29 13.11
C GLY A 41 -4.66 -6.18 13.05
N PHE A 42 -5.42 -6.02 11.97
CA PHE A 42 -6.37 -4.92 11.83
C PHE A 42 -7.31 -4.80 13.04
N LYS A 43 -7.90 -5.90 13.50
CA LYS A 43 -8.79 -5.91 14.66
C LYS A 43 -8.08 -5.52 15.96
N SER A 44 -6.84 -5.97 16.19
CA SER A 44 -6.10 -5.64 17.41
C SER A 44 -5.62 -4.20 17.38
N MET A 45 -5.17 -3.68 16.24
CA MET A 45 -4.78 -2.28 16.06
C MET A 45 -5.98 -1.34 16.28
N ALA A 46 -7.09 -1.56 15.58
CA ALA A 46 -8.31 -0.74 15.74
C ALA A 46 -8.84 -0.74 17.19
N LYS A 47 -8.81 -1.90 17.87
CA LYS A 47 -9.27 -2.01 19.27
C LYS A 47 -8.36 -1.28 20.25
N ARG A 48 -7.05 -1.28 20.02
CA ARG A 48 -6.04 -0.73 20.96
C ARG A 48 -5.69 0.72 20.70
N PHE A 49 -5.86 1.15 19.45
CA PHE A 49 -5.59 2.49 18.99
C PHE A 49 -6.82 3.07 18.26
N PRO A 50 -7.88 3.46 19.01
CA PRO A 50 -9.10 4.01 18.40
C PRO A 50 -8.85 5.25 17.54
N VAL A 51 -7.77 5.98 17.79
CA VAL A 51 -7.33 7.14 17.01
C VAL A 51 -7.17 6.81 15.51
N LEU A 52 -6.87 5.55 15.17
CA LEU A 52 -6.75 5.10 13.77
C LEU A 52 -8.08 5.16 13.00
N SER A 53 -9.23 5.26 13.68
CA SER A 53 -10.54 5.42 13.03
C SER A 53 -10.88 6.88 12.71
N LEU A 54 -10.13 7.83 13.25
CA LEU A 54 -10.33 9.25 13.02
C LEU A 54 -9.76 9.67 11.66
N TYR A 55 -10.30 10.75 11.10
CA TYR A 55 -9.80 11.37 9.85
C TYR A 55 -8.68 12.39 10.13
N GLU A 56 -7.82 12.07 11.08
CA GLU A 56 -6.63 12.83 11.46
C GLU A 56 -5.39 12.02 11.09
N ASP A 57 -4.32 12.73 10.72
CA ASP A 57 -3.03 12.09 10.42
C ASP A 57 -2.39 11.59 11.71
N VAL A 58 -2.43 10.28 11.90
CA VAL A 58 -1.72 9.60 12.97
C VAL A 58 -0.32 9.22 12.50
N THR A 59 0.67 9.44 13.34
CA THR A 59 2.07 9.11 13.02
C THR A 59 2.52 7.79 13.66
N ILE A 60 3.63 7.25 13.19
CA ILE A 60 4.30 6.10 13.83
C ILE A 60 4.64 6.43 15.28
N ASP A 61 5.14 7.65 15.52
CA ASP A 61 5.56 8.08 16.84
C ASP A 61 4.40 8.18 17.83
N ASP A 62 3.21 8.59 17.39
CA ASP A 62 2.01 8.62 18.23
C ASP A 62 1.66 7.22 18.75
N ILE A 63 1.67 6.22 17.87
CA ILE A 63 1.37 4.82 18.24
C ILE A 63 2.44 4.23 19.16
N ILE A 64 3.72 4.53 18.89
CA ILE A 64 4.84 4.06 19.73
C ILE A 64 4.78 4.71 21.10
N ASN A 65 4.59 6.03 21.17
CA ASN A 65 4.49 6.78 22.44
C ASN A 65 3.29 6.30 23.26
N GLU A 66 2.13 6.08 22.64
CA GLU A 66 0.98 5.51 23.33
C GLU A 66 1.29 4.11 23.87
N SER A 67 1.97 3.26 23.07
CA SER A 67 2.40 1.93 23.50
C SER A 67 3.34 2.00 24.70
N GLN A 68 4.31 2.91 24.69
CA GLN A 68 5.26 3.14 25.79
C GLN A 68 4.52 3.59 27.06
N ASN A 69 3.57 4.53 26.93
CA ASN A 69 2.75 4.99 28.07
C ASN A 69 1.92 3.87 28.68
N LYS A 70 1.35 2.97 27.84
CA LYS A 70 0.62 1.80 28.32
C LYS A 70 1.51 0.81 29.07
N VAL A 71 2.71 0.53 28.57
CA VAL A 71 3.70 -0.34 29.25
C VAL A 71 4.11 0.28 30.58
N ASN A 72 4.47 1.57 30.60
CA ASN A 72 4.86 2.29 31.80
C ASN A 72 3.77 2.35 32.88
N SER A 73 2.49 2.34 32.45
CA SER A 73 1.34 2.27 33.36
C SER A 73 1.01 0.86 33.85
N GLY A 74 1.85 -0.13 33.54
CA GLY A 74 1.68 -1.51 33.99
C GLY A 74 0.70 -2.34 33.18
N CYS A 75 0.35 -1.92 31.97
CA CYS A 75 -0.52 -2.68 31.07
C CYS A 75 0.17 -3.99 30.63
N LYS A 76 -0.46 -5.14 30.90
CA LYS A 76 0.10 -6.48 30.61
C LYS A 76 -0.16 -6.99 29.19
N ILE A 77 -0.59 -6.13 28.27
CA ILE A 77 -0.92 -6.52 26.90
C ILE A 77 0.38 -6.54 26.08
N LYS A 78 0.86 -7.74 25.74
CA LYS A 78 2.11 -7.99 25.01
C LYS A 78 2.21 -7.28 23.64
N LEU A 79 1.09 -6.84 23.07
CA LEU A 79 1.11 -6.10 21.81
C LEU A 79 1.91 -4.80 21.92
N PHE A 80 1.76 -4.06 23.04
CA PHE A 80 2.47 -2.80 23.23
C PHE A 80 3.98 -3.00 23.32
N ASP A 81 4.45 -4.02 24.05
CA ASP A 81 5.87 -4.38 24.10
C ASP A 81 6.39 -4.78 22.72
N ASN A 82 5.60 -5.58 21.99
CA ASN A 82 6.00 -6.03 20.65
C ASN A 82 6.07 -4.88 19.64
N ILE A 83 5.20 -3.87 19.74
CA ILE A 83 5.26 -2.66 18.91
C ILE A 83 6.57 -1.92 19.17
N ILE A 84 6.91 -1.67 20.42
CA ILE A 84 8.15 -0.98 20.82
C ILE A 84 9.37 -1.75 20.30
N LEU A 85 9.41 -3.07 20.52
CA LEU A 85 10.50 -3.93 20.03
C LEU A 85 10.61 -3.99 18.51
N SER A 86 9.52 -3.74 17.79
CA SER A 86 9.46 -3.82 16.32
C SER A 86 9.61 -2.46 15.64
N GLU A 87 9.89 -1.38 16.36
CA GLU A 87 9.94 -0.01 15.84
C GLU A 87 10.77 0.12 14.55
N SER A 88 11.98 -0.44 14.54
CA SER A 88 12.87 -0.38 13.38
C SER A 88 12.24 -1.01 12.13
N ASN A 89 11.57 -2.17 12.28
CA ASN A 89 10.86 -2.83 11.19
C ASN A 89 9.65 -2.03 10.74
N ILE A 90 8.88 -1.44 11.66
CA ILE A 90 7.71 -0.62 11.36
C ILE A 90 8.11 0.61 10.55
N ARG A 91 9.19 1.31 10.95
CA ARG A 91 9.71 2.47 10.20
C ARG A 91 10.23 2.08 8.81
N LYS A 92 10.83 0.88 8.69
CA LYS A 92 11.23 0.32 7.39
C LYS A 92 10.01 0.02 6.52
N ASN A 93 8.99 -0.63 7.10
CA ASN A 93 7.74 -0.93 6.40
C ASN A 93 7.08 0.36 5.87
N TRP A 94 7.05 1.43 6.68
CA TRP A 94 6.53 2.73 6.25
C TRP A 94 7.23 3.25 5.00
N LYS A 95 8.55 3.24 4.98
CA LYS A 95 9.34 3.69 3.81
C LYS A 95 9.08 2.86 2.54
N LEU A 96 8.68 1.60 2.69
CA LEU A 96 8.43 0.70 1.56
C LEU A 96 6.96 0.71 1.11
N MET A 97 6.02 0.95 2.02
CA MET A 97 4.59 0.82 1.77
C MET A 97 3.88 2.16 1.54
N TYR A 98 4.38 3.23 2.14
CA TYR A 98 3.81 4.56 1.96
C TYR A 98 4.26 5.16 0.64
N LEU A 99 3.32 5.31 -0.29
CA LEU A 99 3.57 5.84 -1.62
C LEU A 99 3.29 7.35 -1.62
N ASP A 100 4.34 8.14 -1.55
CA ASP A 100 4.26 9.59 -1.63
C ASP A 100 4.97 10.10 -2.89
N SER A 101 4.28 10.95 -3.65
CA SER A 101 4.85 11.61 -4.83
C SER A 101 6.07 12.49 -4.49
N MET A 102 6.17 12.98 -3.26
CA MET A 102 7.34 13.72 -2.79
C MET A 102 8.62 12.88 -2.71
N MET A 103 8.52 11.55 -2.74
CA MET A 103 9.67 10.65 -2.83
C MET A 103 10.24 10.56 -4.26
N LEU A 104 9.53 11.10 -5.26
CA LEU A 104 9.98 11.15 -6.64
C LEU A 104 10.80 12.42 -6.88
N SER A 105 11.87 12.30 -7.68
CA SER A 105 12.61 13.48 -8.14
C SER A 105 11.76 14.32 -9.09
N ALA A 106 12.07 15.62 -9.20
CA ALA A 106 11.38 16.51 -10.13
C ALA A 106 11.40 15.99 -11.58
N ASP A 107 12.51 15.34 -12.01
CA ASP A 107 12.62 14.76 -13.33
C ASP A 107 11.74 13.52 -13.52
N GLN A 108 11.57 12.70 -12.49
CA GLN A 108 10.64 11.58 -12.50
C GLN A 108 9.19 12.06 -12.61
N ILE A 109 8.82 13.07 -11.83
CA ILE A 109 7.48 13.68 -11.89
C ILE A 109 7.22 14.27 -13.27
N LYS A 110 8.17 15.03 -13.83
CA LYS A 110 8.07 15.58 -15.20
C LYS A 110 7.88 14.49 -16.25
N LYS A 111 8.65 13.39 -16.18
CA LYS A 111 8.51 12.26 -17.11
C LYS A 111 7.14 11.60 -17.01
N ILE A 112 6.65 11.39 -15.78
CA ILE A 112 5.32 10.78 -15.54
C ILE A 112 4.24 11.69 -16.13
N ASN A 113 4.25 12.98 -15.79
CA ASN A 113 3.26 13.93 -16.31
C ASN A 113 3.32 14.03 -17.83
N TYR A 114 4.53 14.11 -18.40
CA TYR A 114 4.69 14.11 -19.87
C TYR A 114 4.07 12.86 -20.51
N GLN A 115 4.26 11.68 -19.93
CA GLN A 115 3.69 10.44 -20.46
C GLN A 115 2.17 10.37 -20.29
N LEU A 116 1.62 10.95 -19.22
CA LEU A 116 0.17 11.04 -19.01
C LEU A 116 -0.49 12.00 -19.99
N ASP A 117 0.12 13.18 -20.18
CA ASP A 117 -0.41 14.24 -21.06
C ASP A 117 -0.25 13.89 -22.55
N ASN A 118 0.81 13.17 -22.90
CA ASN A 118 1.13 12.79 -24.28
C ASN A 118 0.90 11.28 -24.52
N LYS A 119 -0.12 10.71 -23.87
CA LYS A 119 -0.47 9.31 -24.04
C LYS A 119 -0.85 9.05 -25.51
N GLU A 120 0.05 8.42 -26.25
CA GLU A 120 -0.30 7.86 -27.55
C GLU A 120 -1.08 6.56 -27.33
N ASP A 121 -2.31 6.52 -27.80
CA ASP A 121 -3.15 5.30 -27.77
C ASP A 121 -2.68 4.22 -28.77
N LYS A 122 -1.49 4.41 -29.34
CA LYS A 122 -0.88 3.45 -30.27
C LYS A 122 -0.17 2.33 -29.53
N ILE A 123 -0.91 1.28 -29.25
CA ILE A 123 -0.31 0.05 -28.73
C ILE A 123 0.43 -0.65 -29.87
N ASN A 124 1.75 -0.66 -29.82
CA ASN A 124 2.59 -1.35 -30.79
C ASN A 124 2.90 -2.77 -30.30
N LYS A 125 2.42 -3.78 -31.05
CA LYS A 125 2.63 -5.19 -30.73
C LYS A 125 4.11 -5.57 -30.67
N MET A 126 4.92 -5.02 -31.57
CA MET A 126 6.36 -5.35 -31.64
C MET A 126 7.15 -4.76 -30.46
N ASP A 127 6.77 -3.56 -30.01
CA ASP A 127 7.42 -2.94 -28.84
C ASP A 127 7.06 -3.67 -27.56
N LEU A 128 5.80 -4.08 -27.41
CA LEU A 128 5.41 -4.96 -26.29
C LEU A 128 6.20 -6.28 -26.32
N TYR A 129 6.32 -6.90 -27.49
CA TYR A 129 7.10 -8.14 -27.66
C TYR A 129 8.56 -7.96 -27.24
N ARG A 130 9.20 -6.85 -27.64
CA ARG A 130 10.59 -6.52 -27.24
C ARG A 130 10.73 -6.34 -25.72
N VAL A 131 9.80 -5.61 -25.09
CA VAL A 131 9.81 -5.41 -23.65
C VAL A 131 9.64 -6.74 -22.91
N MET A 132 8.68 -7.57 -23.30
CA MET A 132 8.44 -8.84 -22.65
C MET A 132 9.61 -9.82 -22.79
N ASN A 133 10.25 -9.88 -23.96
CA ASN A 133 11.46 -10.68 -24.15
C ASN A 133 12.61 -10.18 -23.27
N ARG A 134 12.80 -8.86 -23.18
CA ARG A 134 13.83 -8.27 -22.32
C ARG A 134 13.61 -8.60 -20.85
N GLU A 135 12.36 -8.60 -20.39
CA GLU A 135 11.97 -8.92 -19.01
C GLU A 135 11.81 -10.44 -18.76
N GLY A 136 12.11 -11.29 -19.76
CA GLY A 136 12.02 -12.75 -19.61
C GLY A 136 10.61 -13.33 -19.55
N LEU A 137 9.59 -12.57 -19.95
CA LEU A 137 8.17 -12.97 -19.91
C LEU A 137 7.76 -13.74 -21.18
N ASN A 138 8.40 -14.89 -21.43
CA ASN A 138 8.27 -15.64 -22.69
C ASN A 138 7.01 -16.51 -22.76
N THR A 139 6.28 -16.69 -21.65
CA THR A 139 5.08 -17.55 -21.57
C THR A 139 3.76 -16.82 -21.84
N PHE A 140 3.82 -15.49 -22.01
CA PHE A 140 2.63 -14.68 -22.21
C PHE A 140 2.19 -14.68 -23.67
N ASP A 141 0.92 -15.03 -23.91
CA ASP A 141 0.34 -15.00 -25.27
C ASP A 141 -0.02 -13.57 -25.68
N ILE A 142 0.96 -12.91 -26.30
CA ILE A 142 0.83 -11.54 -26.79
C ILE A 142 -0.23 -11.45 -27.90
N HIS A 143 -0.45 -12.52 -28.68
CA HIS A 143 -1.40 -12.48 -29.79
C HIS A 143 -2.84 -12.40 -29.29
N SER A 144 -3.22 -13.30 -28.38
CA SER A 144 -4.54 -13.29 -27.74
C SER A 144 -4.78 -12.01 -26.94
N PHE A 145 -3.76 -11.48 -26.27
CA PHE A 145 -3.83 -10.21 -25.56
C PHE A 145 -4.17 -9.03 -26.50
N PHE A 146 -3.49 -8.93 -27.64
CA PHE A 146 -3.76 -7.87 -28.63
C PHE A 146 -5.16 -7.97 -29.25
N ILE A 147 -5.66 -9.18 -29.49
CA ILE A 147 -7.03 -9.39 -29.96
C ILE A 147 -8.02 -8.88 -28.92
N SER A 148 -7.83 -9.22 -27.65
CA SER A 148 -8.71 -8.78 -26.55
C SER A 148 -8.72 -7.26 -26.42
N ILE A 149 -7.56 -6.58 -26.45
CA ILE A 149 -7.49 -5.11 -26.37
C ILE A 149 -8.21 -4.47 -27.55
N LYS A 150 -7.96 -4.94 -28.80
CA LYS A 150 -8.62 -4.39 -29.98
C LYS A 150 -10.14 -4.54 -29.94
N SER A 151 -10.64 -5.66 -29.40
CA SER A 151 -12.07 -5.86 -29.22
C SER A 151 -12.66 -4.91 -28.17
N SER A 152 -11.96 -4.71 -27.06
CA SER A 152 -12.38 -3.80 -25.98
C SER A 152 -12.40 -2.33 -26.42
N LEU A 153 -11.43 -1.91 -27.21
CA LEU A 153 -11.36 -0.53 -27.75
C LEU A 153 -12.46 -0.26 -28.78
N ARG A 154 -12.89 -1.28 -29.56
CA ARG A 154 -13.98 -1.13 -30.52
C ARG A 154 -15.36 -1.03 -29.86
N ASN A 155 -15.53 -1.57 -28.67
CA ASN A 155 -16.82 -1.57 -27.94
C ASN A 155 -17.00 -0.30 -27.08
N ASN A 156 -16.03 0.61 -27.03
CA ASN A 156 -16.07 1.85 -26.27
C ASN A 156 -16.14 3.12 -27.18
N ILE A 157 -16.40 2.93 -28.48
CA ILE A 157 -16.74 3.97 -29.46
C ILE A 157 -18.18 3.71 -29.95
#